data_bd5d71c88f337a806751b1e8abc81118
#
_entry.id   bd5d71c88f337a806751b1e8abc81118
#
_cell.length_a   1.000
_cell.length_b   1.000
_cell.length_c   1.000
_cell.angle_alpha   90.00
_cell.angle_beta   90.00
_cell.angle_gamma   90.00
#
_symmetry.space_group_name_H-M   'P 1'
#
loop_
_entity.id
_entity.type
_entity.pdbx_description
1 polymer ?
#
loop_
_entity_poly.entity_id
_entity_poly.type
_entity_poly.pdbx_seq_one_letter_code
_entity_poly.pdbx_strand_id
1 'polypeptide(L)'
;MSLDLNSATGMFLGLAIGDAMGSPIEFEKPRPRDNYIRRYQSGGFHSVSKGEFTDDTSMALAMADALIESQKTNGYPFDGHMIMNNFLDWRYNGKFSPREKCFDVGLTVNGALWKYKEDKTTPFTGCTHYKSAGNGGLMRLAPVLIVAKNKAEAIYLARESTRLTHGAEEALMYSEIFAEEVWDGCILPQYVDYRHPLDIDRDDVSSGGYVKETFQAAW
;
A
#
# COMPACT_ATOMS: atom_id res chain seq x y z
N MET A 1 -16.67 15.31 -3.80
CA MET A 1 -15.76 16.25 -3.11
C MET A 1 -14.38 15.66 -3.31
N SER A 2 -13.38 16.38 -3.78
CA SER A 2 -11.99 15.90 -3.82
C SER A 2 -11.37 16.06 -2.43
N LEU A 3 -10.37 15.25 -2.09
CA LEU A 3 -9.58 15.48 -0.88
C LEU A 3 -8.93 16.86 -0.95
N ASP A 4 -8.94 17.61 0.15
CA ASP A 4 -8.21 18.87 0.22
C ASP A 4 -6.69 18.65 0.26
N LEU A 5 -5.90 19.68 -0.02
CA LEU A 5 -4.45 19.59 -0.10
C LEU A 5 -3.81 19.11 1.21
N ASN A 6 -4.35 19.53 2.36
CA ASN A 6 -3.81 19.12 3.67
C ASN A 6 -4.04 17.62 3.92
N SER A 7 -5.25 17.14 3.65
CA SER A 7 -5.60 15.71 3.76
C SER A 7 -4.76 14.85 2.81
N ALA A 8 -4.63 15.28 1.54
CA ALA A 8 -3.79 14.58 0.55
C ALA A 8 -2.32 14.54 0.97
N THR A 9 -1.77 15.67 1.44
CA THR A 9 -0.40 15.76 1.93
C THR A 9 -0.21 14.89 3.18
N GLY A 10 -1.15 14.97 4.13
CA GLY A 10 -1.13 14.19 5.37
C GLY A 10 -1.16 12.68 5.08
N MET A 11 -1.98 12.24 4.12
CA MET A 11 -2.08 10.82 3.72
C MET A 11 -0.76 10.31 3.15
N PHE A 12 -0.15 11.04 2.20
CA PHE A 12 1.08 10.60 1.56
C PHE A 12 2.29 10.65 2.50
N LEU A 13 2.42 11.73 3.28
CA LEU A 13 3.48 11.85 4.29
C LEU A 13 3.28 10.85 5.43
N GLY A 14 2.04 10.61 5.84
CA GLY A 14 1.70 9.63 6.87
C GLY A 14 2.13 8.22 6.48
N LEU A 15 1.89 7.83 5.24
CA LEU A 15 2.38 6.56 4.68
C LEU A 15 3.91 6.48 4.79
N ALA A 16 4.64 7.48 4.28
CA ALA A 16 6.10 7.47 4.28
C ALA A 16 6.71 7.52 5.70
N ILE A 17 6.09 8.27 6.61
CA ILE A 17 6.51 8.34 8.02
C ILE A 17 6.25 7.00 8.71
N GLY A 18 5.08 6.40 8.49
CA GLY A 18 4.69 5.12 9.06
C GLY A 18 5.63 4.00 8.63
N ASP A 19 5.91 3.88 7.33
CA ASP A 19 6.89 2.96 6.76
C ASP A 19 8.28 3.16 7.39
N ALA A 20 8.84 4.36 7.33
CA ALA A 20 10.17 4.65 7.87
C ALA A 20 10.27 4.49 9.41
N MET A 21 9.17 4.57 10.14
CA MET A 21 9.14 4.28 11.58
C MET A 21 8.94 2.78 11.86
N GLY A 22 8.17 2.09 11.03
CA GLY A 22 7.84 0.68 11.19
C GLY A 22 8.94 -0.27 10.72
N SER A 23 9.64 0.06 9.64
CA SER A 23 10.63 -0.82 9.01
C SER A 23 11.75 -1.35 9.95
N PRO A 24 12.25 -0.60 10.95
CA PRO A 24 13.26 -1.15 11.88
C PRO A 24 12.73 -2.26 12.78
N ILE A 25 11.43 -2.39 12.94
CA ILE A 25 10.80 -3.41 13.81
C ILE A 25 9.96 -4.43 13.03
N GLU A 26 9.99 -4.35 11.73
CA GLU A 26 9.31 -5.31 10.87
C GLU A 26 9.77 -6.74 11.19
N PHE A 27 8.82 -7.68 11.21
CA PHE A 27 9.00 -9.07 11.65
C PHE A 27 9.34 -9.27 13.14
N GLU A 28 9.36 -8.22 13.95
CA GLU A 28 9.45 -8.35 15.40
C GLU A 28 8.08 -8.68 16.01
N LYS A 29 8.11 -9.20 17.25
CA LYS A 29 6.86 -9.36 18.03
C LYS A 29 6.29 -7.99 18.42
N PRO A 30 4.95 -7.85 18.54
CA PRO A 30 4.35 -6.62 19.04
C PRO A 30 5.00 -6.15 20.35
N ARG A 31 5.30 -4.87 20.43
CA ARG A 31 5.95 -4.27 21.60
C ARG A 31 4.92 -3.84 22.64
N PRO A 32 5.20 -3.96 23.96
CA PRO A 32 4.31 -3.46 24.99
C PRO A 32 4.17 -1.92 24.91
N ARG A 33 3.08 -1.39 25.48
CA ARG A 33 2.70 0.04 25.36
C ARG A 33 3.75 1.03 25.88
N ASP A 34 4.54 0.64 26.87
CA ASP A 34 5.63 1.44 27.45
C ASP A 34 6.89 1.47 26.57
N ASN A 35 6.97 0.61 25.56
CA ASN A 35 8.09 0.49 24.61
C ASN A 35 7.71 0.83 23.16
N TYR A 36 6.80 1.76 22.94
CA TYR A 36 6.45 2.22 21.59
C TYR A 36 7.58 3.00 20.94
N ILE A 37 7.70 2.81 19.61
CA ILE A 37 8.55 3.65 18.79
C ILE A 37 7.98 5.06 18.74
N ARG A 38 8.80 6.04 19.13
CA ARG A 38 8.46 7.47 19.08
C ARG A 38 9.46 8.28 18.25
N ARG A 39 10.44 7.64 17.67
CA ARG A 39 11.53 8.26 16.89
C ARG A 39 12.02 7.28 15.84
N TYR A 40 12.51 7.80 14.73
CA TYR A 40 13.20 6.98 13.74
C TYR A 40 14.39 6.24 14.37
N GLN A 41 14.50 4.97 14.06
CA GLN A 41 15.58 4.08 14.50
C GLN A 41 16.33 3.54 13.28
N SER A 42 17.50 2.97 13.50
CA SER A 42 18.22 2.19 12.49
C SER A 42 18.20 0.74 12.89
N GLY A 43 18.36 -0.18 11.93
CA GLY A 43 18.49 -1.62 12.20
C GLY A 43 17.35 -2.43 11.60
N GLY A 44 16.86 -3.43 12.35
CA GLY A 44 15.83 -4.36 11.89
C GLY A 44 16.33 -5.34 10.82
N PHE A 45 15.40 -6.15 10.30
CA PHE A 45 15.68 -7.22 9.34
C PHE A 45 16.39 -6.70 8.09
N HIS A 46 15.96 -5.54 7.58
CA HIS A 46 16.54 -4.91 6.38
C HIS A 46 17.74 -4.00 6.67
N SER A 47 18.18 -3.90 7.93
CA SER A 47 19.29 -3.03 8.37
C SER A 47 19.12 -1.60 7.86
N VAL A 48 17.94 -1.02 8.07
CA VAL A 48 17.58 0.32 7.59
C VAL A 48 18.33 1.42 8.36
N SER A 49 18.58 2.53 7.70
CA SER A 49 19.06 3.77 8.31
C SER A 49 17.87 4.54 8.92
N LYS A 50 18.16 5.50 9.81
CA LYS A 50 17.11 6.35 10.41
C LYS A 50 16.32 7.11 9.34
N GLY A 51 15.00 6.90 9.31
CA GLY A 51 14.12 7.55 8.35
C GLY A 51 14.16 6.94 6.95
N GLU A 52 14.81 5.81 6.78
CA GLU A 52 14.80 5.07 5.53
C GLU A 52 13.49 4.29 5.41
N PHE A 53 12.83 4.42 4.28
CA PHE A 53 11.57 3.76 3.95
C PHE A 53 11.80 2.50 3.09
N THR A 54 10.78 1.66 2.95
CA THR A 54 10.86 0.36 2.25
C THR A 54 10.00 0.33 0.98
N ASP A 55 9.41 -0.82 0.66
CA ASP A 55 8.59 -1.01 -0.53
C ASP A 55 7.25 -0.27 -0.48
N ASP A 56 6.66 -0.07 0.69
CA ASP A 56 5.42 0.70 0.86
C ASP A 56 5.53 2.08 0.20
N THR A 57 6.49 2.86 0.63
CA THR A 57 6.73 4.21 0.11
C THR A 57 7.30 4.18 -1.31
N SER A 58 8.22 3.26 -1.60
CA SER A 58 8.82 3.12 -2.93
C SER A 58 7.75 2.85 -3.99
N MET A 59 6.83 1.93 -3.73
CA MET A 59 5.75 1.60 -4.65
C MET A 59 4.69 2.70 -4.71
N ALA A 60 4.42 3.41 -3.60
CA ALA A 60 3.55 4.58 -3.62
C ALA A 60 4.14 5.71 -4.49
N LEU A 61 5.44 6.00 -4.40
CA LEU A 61 6.13 6.96 -5.25
C LEU A 61 6.12 6.55 -6.73
N ALA A 62 6.40 5.28 -7.02
CA ALA A 62 6.34 4.72 -8.37
C ALA A 62 4.95 4.85 -8.99
N MET A 63 3.91 4.60 -8.20
CA MET A 63 2.52 4.77 -8.61
C MET A 63 2.18 6.25 -8.84
N ALA A 64 2.55 7.14 -7.91
CA ALA A 64 2.29 8.57 -8.04
C ALA A 64 2.92 9.16 -9.31
N ASP A 65 4.17 8.81 -9.63
CA ASP A 65 4.85 9.23 -10.85
C ASP A 65 4.10 8.77 -12.11
N ALA A 66 3.64 7.51 -12.14
CA ALA A 66 2.85 6.97 -13.25
C ALA A 66 1.49 7.66 -13.41
N LEU A 67 0.79 7.95 -12.29
CA LEU A 67 -0.49 8.64 -12.31
C LEU A 67 -0.35 10.08 -12.85
N ILE A 68 0.71 10.78 -12.44
CA ILE A 68 1.01 12.14 -12.92
C ILE A 68 1.30 12.13 -14.42
N GLU A 69 2.12 11.20 -14.88
CA GLU A 69 2.49 11.10 -16.29
C GLU A 69 1.29 10.68 -17.15
N SER A 70 0.49 9.71 -16.70
CA SER A 70 -0.74 9.31 -17.40
C SER A 70 -1.76 10.45 -17.48
N GLN A 71 -1.92 11.25 -16.42
CA GLN A 71 -2.80 12.43 -16.46
C GLN A 71 -2.34 13.45 -17.51
N LYS A 72 -1.03 13.67 -17.67
CA LYS A 72 -0.47 14.60 -18.67
C LYS A 72 -0.63 14.09 -20.10
N THR A 73 -0.40 12.80 -20.31
CA THR A 73 -0.36 12.20 -21.66
C THR A 73 -1.72 11.73 -22.14
N ASN A 74 -2.53 11.14 -21.26
CA ASN A 74 -3.80 10.48 -21.60
C ASN A 74 -5.04 11.27 -21.13
N GLY A 75 -4.86 12.33 -20.32
CA GLY A 75 -5.97 13.10 -19.74
C GLY A 75 -6.73 12.35 -18.64
N TYR A 76 -6.27 11.15 -18.25
CA TYR A 76 -6.82 10.35 -17.16
C TYR A 76 -5.66 9.76 -16.34
N PRO A 77 -5.72 9.80 -14.98
CA PRO A 77 -4.55 9.47 -14.17
C PRO A 77 -4.19 7.99 -14.18
N PHE A 78 -5.16 7.07 -14.29
CA PHE A 78 -4.89 5.65 -14.14
C PHE A 78 -4.53 4.98 -15.48
N ASP A 79 -3.28 4.52 -15.57
CA ASP A 79 -2.81 3.61 -16.62
C ASP A 79 -2.04 2.45 -15.94
N GLY A 80 -2.64 1.27 -15.98
CA GLY A 80 -2.06 0.08 -15.32
C GLY A 80 -0.71 -0.34 -15.90
N HIS A 81 -0.47 -0.13 -17.20
CA HIS A 81 0.81 -0.45 -17.83
C HIS A 81 1.91 0.54 -17.39
N MET A 82 1.61 1.84 -17.30
CA MET A 82 2.55 2.82 -16.78
C MET A 82 2.93 2.52 -15.34
N ILE A 83 1.94 2.20 -14.48
CA ILE A 83 2.18 1.84 -13.08
C ILE A 83 3.07 0.60 -12.99
N MET A 84 2.74 -0.47 -13.73
CA MET A 84 3.53 -1.71 -13.71
C MET A 84 4.93 -1.54 -14.29
N ASN A 85 5.14 -0.68 -15.27
CA ASN A 85 6.47 -0.35 -15.77
C ASN A 85 7.30 0.39 -14.71
N ASN A 86 6.72 1.35 -13.96
CA ASN A 86 7.39 2.01 -12.84
C ASN A 86 7.71 1.03 -11.70
N PHE A 87 6.82 0.06 -11.43
CA PHE A 87 7.12 -1.01 -10.48
C PHE A 87 8.26 -1.93 -10.94
N LEU A 88 8.38 -2.20 -12.26
CA LEU A 88 9.55 -2.91 -12.81
C LEU A 88 10.83 -2.10 -12.66
N ASP A 89 10.79 -0.78 -12.90
CA ASP A 89 11.93 0.12 -12.70
C ASP A 89 12.37 0.16 -11.23
N TRP A 90 11.43 0.23 -10.30
CA TRP A 90 11.72 0.09 -8.89
C TRP A 90 12.38 -1.27 -8.58
N ARG A 91 11.76 -2.36 -9.04
CA ARG A 91 12.21 -3.72 -8.71
C ARG A 91 13.57 -4.07 -9.27
N TYR A 92 13.87 -3.69 -10.51
CA TYR A 92 15.08 -4.12 -11.22
C TYR A 92 16.16 -3.05 -11.34
N ASN A 93 15.78 -1.77 -11.32
CA ASN A 93 16.69 -0.65 -11.51
C ASN A 93 16.86 0.22 -10.25
N GLY A 94 16.07 -0.05 -9.18
CA GLY A 94 16.14 0.70 -7.93
C GLY A 94 15.53 2.10 -7.95
N LYS A 95 14.86 2.49 -9.05
CA LYS A 95 14.14 3.77 -9.13
C LYS A 95 13.11 3.85 -7.99
N PHE A 96 12.98 5.00 -7.37
CA PHE A 96 12.12 5.26 -6.20
C PHE A 96 12.57 4.60 -4.88
N SER A 97 13.59 3.75 -4.88
CA SER A 97 14.15 3.20 -3.64
C SER A 97 15.15 4.17 -3.01
N PRO A 98 15.21 4.27 -1.67
CA PRO A 98 16.21 5.13 -1.01
C PRO A 98 17.63 4.62 -1.16
N ARG A 99 17.82 3.36 -1.58
CA ARG A 99 19.14 2.71 -1.76
C ARG A 99 19.58 2.59 -3.21
N GLU A 100 18.87 3.18 -4.15
CA GLU A 100 19.13 3.00 -5.60
C GLU A 100 19.11 1.51 -6.03
N LYS A 101 18.53 0.66 -5.21
CA LYS A 101 18.27 -0.76 -5.45
C LYS A 101 17.04 -1.21 -4.66
N CYS A 102 16.25 -2.12 -5.18
CA CYS A 102 15.19 -2.78 -4.43
C CYS A 102 15.81 -3.70 -3.37
N PHE A 103 15.45 -3.56 -2.12
CA PHE A 103 15.95 -4.39 -1.01
C PHE A 103 14.83 -5.07 -0.21
N ASP A 104 13.60 -4.64 -0.39
CA ASP A 104 12.41 -5.25 0.17
C ASP A 104 11.40 -5.47 -0.94
N VAL A 105 10.81 -6.64 -1.01
CA VAL A 105 9.73 -6.95 -1.96
C VAL A 105 8.99 -8.20 -1.52
N GLY A 106 7.68 -8.08 -1.34
CA GLY A 106 6.81 -9.22 -1.00
C GLY A 106 6.75 -10.25 -2.13
N LEU A 107 6.61 -11.54 -1.77
CA LEU A 107 6.57 -12.65 -2.75
C LEU A 107 5.45 -12.49 -3.78
N THR A 108 4.27 -12.03 -3.38
CA THR A 108 3.12 -11.81 -4.27
C THR A 108 3.41 -10.70 -5.27
N VAL A 109 3.98 -9.59 -4.82
CA VAL A 109 4.43 -8.48 -5.69
C VAL A 109 5.47 -8.97 -6.68
N ASN A 110 6.52 -9.62 -6.19
CA ASN A 110 7.61 -10.12 -7.05
C ASN A 110 7.11 -11.09 -8.12
N GLY A 111 6.19 -11.99 -7.77
CA GLY A 111 5.58 -12.93 -8.72
C GLY A 111 4.73 -12.24 -9.78
N ALA A 112 3.96 -11.20 -9.41
CA ALA A 112 3.18 -10.42 -10.36
C ALA A 112 4.07 -9.62 -11.33
N LEU A 113 5.12 -8.98 -10.82
CA LEU A 113 6.09 -8.23 -11.63
C LEU A 113 6.85 -9.14 -12.60
N TRP A 114 7.22 -10.34 -12.16
CA TRP A 114 7.84 -11.31 -13.03
C TRP A 114 6.91 -11.72 -14.19
N LYS A 115 5.63 -12.03 -13.90
CA LYS A 115 4.65 -12.35 -14.95
C LYS A 115 4.48 -11.20 -15.93
N TYR A 116 4.34 -9.97 -15.43
CA TYR A 116 4.18 -8.79 -16.29
C TYR A 116 5.42 -8.51 -17.13
N LYS A 117 6.61 -8.80 -16.62
CA LYS A 117 7.87 -8.66 -17.38
C LYS A 117 7.92 -9.61 -18.56
N GLU A 118 7.45 -10.87 -18.37
CA GLU A 118 7.43 -11.89 -19.42
C GLU A 118 6.31 -11.66 -20.45
N ASP A 119 5.14 -11.18 -20.01
CA ASP A 119 3.99 -10.92 -20.88
C ASP A 119 3.27 -9.64 -20.46
N LYS A 120 3.36 -8.63 -21.31
CA LYS A 120 2.75 -7.31 -21.10
C LYS A 120 1.37 -7.15 -21.76
N THR A 121 0.69 -8.23 -22.11
CA THR A 121 -0.67 -8.15 -22.73
C THR A 121 -1.69 -7.54 -21.79
N THR A 122 -1.55 -7.75 -20.48
CA THR A 122 -2.38 -7.16 -19.45
C THR A 122 -1.54 -6.67 -18.27
N PRO A 123 -1.87 -5.52 -17.65
CA PRO A 123 -1.20 -5.07 -16.43
C PRO A 123 -1.65 -5.85 -15.17
N PHE A 124 -2.77 -6.56 -15.24
CA PHE A 124 -3.39 -7.26 -14.11
C PHE A 124 -2.81 -8.67 -13.96
N THR A 125 -1.64 -8.77 -13.36
CA THR A 125 -0.90 -10.03 -13.19
C THR A 125 -0.91 -10.57 -11.76
N GLY A 126 -1.66 -9.90 -10.87
CA GLY A 126 -1.85 -10.30 -9.48
C GLY A 126 -2.39 -11.73 -9.34
N CYS A 127 -1.82 -12.49 -8.42
CA CYS A 127 -2.29 -13.85 -8.12
C CYS A 127 -3.69 -13.79 -7.49
N THR A 128 -4.63 -14.58 -8.04
CA THR A 128 -6.04 -14.64 -7.58
C THR A 128 -6.29 -15.72 -6.52
N HIS A 129 -5.26 -16.50 -6.17
CA HIS A 129 -5.41 -17.55 -5.17
C HIS A 129 -5.67 -16.94 -3.79
N TYR A 130 -6.63 -17.47 -3.04
CA TYR A 130 -7.05 -16.90 -1.74
C TYR A 130 -5.91 -16.73 -0.72
N LYS A 131 -4.90 -17.62 -0.73
CA LYS A 131 -3.69 -17.50 0.13
C LYS A 131 -2.72 -16.39 -0.28
N SER A 132 -2.99 -15.70 -1.39
CA SER A 132 -2.16 -14.61 -1.89
C SER A 132 -2.72 -13.22 -1.53
N ALA A 133 -3.62 -13.15 -0.54
CA ALA A 133 -4.20 -11.92 -0.05
C ALA A 133 -3.22 -11.17 0.90
N GLY A 134 -2.05 -10.82 0.39
CA GLY A 134 -1.09 -9.96 1.09
C GLY A 134 -1.52 -8.49 1.09
N ASN A 135 -0.88 -7.69 1.95
CA ASN A 135 -1.16 -6.26 2.14
C ASN A 135 -0.54 -5.34 1.08
N GLY A 136 0.30 -5.87 0.17
CA GLY A 136 1.07 -5.06 -0.79
C GLY A 136 0.23 -4.23 -1.77
N GLY A 137 -1.08 -4.50 -1.92
CA GLY A 137 -2.01 -3.62 -2.61
C GLY A 137 -2.46 -2.46 -1.72
N LEU A 138 -2.80 -2.77 -0.45
CA LEU A 138 -3.31 -1.83 0.54
C LEU A 138 -2.26 -0.77 0.96
N MET A 139 -1.03 -1.21 1.22
CA MET A 139 0.06 -0.38 1.74
C MET A 139 0.37 0.86 0.89
N ARG A 140 0.07 0.85 -0.40
CA ARG A 140 0.44 1.88 -1.38
C ARG A 140 -0.74 2.66 -1.98
N LEU A 141 -1.94 2.62 -1.37
CA LEU A 141 -3.17 3.19 -1.95
C LEU A 141 -3.22 4.72 -1.97
N ALA A 142 -2.45 5.42 -1.14
CA ALA A 142 -2.54 6.87 -1.00
C ALA A 142 -2.58 7.64 -2.34
N PRO A 143 -1.72 7.37 -3.35
CA PRO A 143 -1.74 8.10 -4.61
C PRO A 143 -3.05 8.00 -5.39
N VAL A 144 -3.66 6.82 -5.48
CA VAL A 144 -4.91 6.63 -6.22
C VAL A 144 -6.10 7.27 -5.51
N LEU A 145 -6.09 7.30 -4.18
CA LEU A 145 -7.12 7.99 -3.40
C LEU A 145 -7.03 9.52 -3.55
N ILE A 146 -5.80 10.06 -3.65
CA ILE A 146 -5.56 11.50 -3.83
C ILE A 146 -6.05 11.98 -5.20
N VAL A 147 -5.86 11.21 -6.27
CA VAL A 147 -6.26 11.64 -7.62
C VAL A 147 -7.74 11.39 -7.92
N ALA A 148 -8.44 10.61 -7.12
CA ALA A 148 -9.85 10.32 -7.30
C ALA A 148 -10.72 11.58 -7.15
N LYS A 149 -11.71 11.72 -8.02
CA LYS A 149 -12.62 12.89 -8.05
C LYS A 149 -13.83 12.73 -7.14
N ASN A 150 -14.14 11.51 -6.76
CA ASN A 150 -15.28 11.17 -5.90
C ASN A 150 -15.07 9.78 -5.27
N LYS A 151 -15.90 9.44 -4.28
CA LYS A 151 -15.85 8.18 -3.54
C LYS A 151 -15.92 6.95 -4.46
N ALA A 152 -16.82 6.93 -5.42
CA ALA A 152 -16.96 5.78 -6.33
C ALA A 152 -15.70 5.56 -7.17
N GLU A 153 -15.07 6.65 -7.65
CA GLU A 153 -13.80 6.56 -8.36
C GLU A 153 -12.65 6.11 -7.43
N ALA A 154 -12.62 6.57 -6.17
CA ALA A 154 -11.62 6.13 -5.20
C ALA A 154 -11.70 4.62 -4.94
N ILE A 155 -12.90 4.09 -4.71
CA ILE A 155 -13.13 2.64 -4.53
C ILE A 155 -12.71 1.87 -5.79
N TYR A 156 -13.12 2.33 -6.98
CA TYR A 156 -12.72 1.72 -8.24
C TYR A 156 -11.20 1.71 -8.44
N LEU A 157 -10.53 2.84 -8.23
CA LEU A 157 -9.08 2.95 -8.41
C LEU A 157 -8.30 2.13 -7.37
N ALA A 158 -8.79 2.06 -6.13
CA ALA A 158 -8.21 1.21 -5.09
C ALA A 158 -8.22 -0.27 -5.51
N ARG A 159 -9.37 -0.76 -6.00
CA ARG A 159 -9.49 -2.13 -6.53
C ARG A 159 -8.55 -2.37 -7.70
N GLU A 160 -8.59 -1.51 -8.72
CA GLU A 160 -7.79 -1.70 -9.94
C GLU A 160 -6.28 -1.61 -9.67
N SER A 161 -5.83 -0.69 -8.81
CA SER A 161 -4.41 -0.59 -8.44
C SER A 161 -3.93 -1.80 -7.63
N THR A 162 -4.78 -2.34 -6.75
CA THR A 162 -4.48 -3.56 -6.00
C THR A 162 -4.39 -4.76 -6.92
N ARG A 163 -5.31 -4.88 -7.88
CA ARG A 163 -5.39 -5.98 -8.85
C ARG A 163 -4.16 -6.11 -9.74
N LEU A 164 -3.38 -5.06 -9.91
CA LEU A 164 -2.12 -5.11 -10.65
C LEU A 164 -1.17 -6.20 -10.11
N THR A 165 -1.11 -6.34 -8.78
CA THR A 165 -0.19 -7.28 -8.12
C THR A 165 -0.87 -8.28 -7.19
N HIS A 166 -2.06 -7.98 -6.69
CA HIS A 166 -2.84 -8.81 -5.76
C HIS A 166 -4.25 -9.00 -6.30
N GLY A 167 -4.50 -10.15 -6.92
CA GLY A 167 -5.79 -10.49 -7.52
C GLY A 167 -6.71 -11.30 -6.62
N ALA A 168 -6.29 -11.66 -5.40
CA ALA A 168 -7.14 -12.37 -4.44
C ALA A 168 -8.29 -11.46 -3.99
N GLU A 169 -9.53 -11.98 -4.01
CA GLU A 169 -10.75 -11.17 -3.75
C GLU A 169 -10.70 -10.47 -2.39
N GLU A 170 -10.16 -11.11 -1.38
CA GLU A 170 -10.01 -10.52 -0.05
C GLU A 170 -9.06 -9.29 -0.06
N ALA A 171 -7.97 -9.32 -0.85
CA ALA A 171 -7.09 -8.17 -0.98
C ALA A 171 -7.78 -7.00 -1.69
N LEU A 172 -8.60 -7.30 -2.70
CA LEU A 172 -9.38 -6.30 -3.44
C LEU A 172 -10.44 -5.66 -2.53
N MET A 173 -11.20 -6.49 -1.80
CA MET A 173 -12.24 -6.06 -0.88
C MET A 173 -11.70 -5.12 0.22
N TYR A 174 -10.59 -5.46 0.88
CA TYR A 174 -10.01 -4.59 1.91
C TYR A 174 -9.49 -3.26 1.35
N SER A 175 -9.01 -3.26 0.10
CA SER A 175 -8.62 -2.02 -0.57
C SER A 175 -9.82 -1.13 -0.89
N GLU A 176 -10.95 -1.71 -1.28
CA GLU A 176 -12.22 -1.00 -1.51
C GLU A 176 -12.77 -0.42 -0.20
N ILE A 177 -12.81 -1.22 0.88
CA ILE A 177 -13.26 -0.77 2.20
C ILE A 177 -12.39 0.37 2.70
N PHE A 178 -11.06 0.25 2.59
CA PHE A 178 -10.15 1.33 3.00
C PHE A 178 -10.40 2.64 2.23
N ALA A 179 -10.62 2.54 0.92
CA ALA A 179 -10.95 3.69 0.10
C ALA A 179 -12.26 4.35 0.52
N GLU A 180 -13.28 3.54 0.82
CA GLU A 180 -14.57 4.01 1.31
C GLU A 180 -14.43 4.77 2.63
N GLU A 181 -13.74 4.19 3.60
CA GLU A 181 -13.49 4.78 4.92
C GLU A 181 -12.76 6.12 4.85
N VAL A 182 -11.70 6.18 4.03
CA VAL A 182 -10.95 7.43 3.82
C VAL A 182 -11.86 8.54 3.28
N TRP A 183 -12.76 8.22 2.35
CA TRP A 183 -13.67 9.21 1.76
C TRP A 183 -14.82 9.60 2.67
N ASP A 184 -15.24 8.74 3.57
CA ASP A 184 -16.27 9.04 4.59
C ASP A 184 -15.68 9.75 5.83
N GLY A 185 -14.39 10.04 5.82
CA GLY A 185 -13.72 10.73 6.92
C GLY A 185 -13.37 9.82 8.09
N CYS A 186 -13.02 8.58 7.80
CA CYS A 186 -12.67 7.57 8.80
C CYS A 186 -13.81 7.31 9.80
N ILE A 187 -15.05 7.30 9.33
CA ILE A 187 -16.18 6.79 10.09
C ILE A 187 -16.16 5.27 9.95
N LEU A 188 -16.02 4.62 11.06
CA LEU A 188 -15.80 3.17 11.20
C LEU A 188 -16.84 2.32 10.44
N PRO A 189 -16.43 1.21 9.81
CA PRO A 189 -17.32 0.39 8.98
C PRO A 189 -18.48 -0.18 9.76
N GLN A 190 -19.71 0.14 9.35
CA GLN A 190 -20.92 -0.50 9.87
C GLN A 190 -21.21 -1.88 9.23
N TYR A 191 -20.37 -2.33 8.29
CA TYR A 191 -20.71 -3.40 7.34
C TYR A 191 -19.87 -4.66 7.42
N VAL A 192 -18.85 -4.71 8.25
CA VAL A 192 -18.06 -5.93 8.37
C VAL A 192 -18.45 -6.63 9.67
N ASP A 193 -18.87 -7.88 9.56
CA ASP A 193 -19.12 -8.77 10.70
C ASP A 193 -17.78 -9.12 11.41
N TYR A 194 -17.03 -8.09 11.71
CA TYR A 194 -15.81 -8.13 12.48
C TYR A 194 -16.06 -7.38 13.77
N ARG A 195 -15.56 -7.92 14.88
CA ARG A 195 -15.35 -7.09 16.06
C ARG A 195 -14.68 -5.82 15.58
N HIS A 196 -15.32 -4.71 15.91
CA HIS A 196 -14.78 -3.39 15.61
C HIS A 196 -13.29 -3.37 16.03
N PRO A 197 -12.34 -2.79 15.26
CA PRO A 197 -10.95 -2.73 15.68
C PRO A 197 -10.75 -2.15 17.09
N LEU A 198 -11.64 -1.25 17.52
CA LEU A 198 -11.66 -0.74 18.90
C LEU A 198 -12.20 -1.75 19.92
N ASP A 199 -12.88 -2.82 19.49
CA ASP A 199 -13.38 -3.89 20.34
C ASP A 199 -12.40 -5.08 20.43
N ILE A 200 -11.32 -5.04 19.66
CA ILE A 200 -10.23 -6.01 19.73
C ILE A 200 -9.20 -5.46 20.70
N ASP A 201 -8.85 -6.23 21.73
CA ASP A 201 -7.72 -5.85 22.57
C ASP A 201 -6.49 -5.75 21.67
N ARG A 202 -5.74 -4.67 21.82
CA ARG A 202 -4.53 -4.42 21.04
C ARG A 202 -3.55 -5.61 21.04
N ASP A 203 -3.48 -6.34 22.16
CA ASP A 203 -2.58 -7.48 22.30
C ASP A 203 -3.08 -8.71 21.50
N ASP A 204 -4.35 -8.68 21.04
CA ASP A 204 -4.95 -9.69 20.17
C ASP A 204 -4.87 -9.31 18.68
N VAL A 205 -4.39 -8.10 18.34
CA VAL A 205 -4.24 -7.66 16.94
C VAL A 205 -3.01 -8.32 16.33
N SER A 206 -3.23 -9.11 15.29
CA SER A 206 -2.13 -9.64 14.47
C SER A 206 -1.55 -8.54 13.56
N SER A 207 -0.23 -8.47 13.46
CA SER A 207 0.49 -7.54 12.59
C SER A 207 1.19 -8.25 11.43
N GLY A 208 0.62 -9.33 10.93
CA GLY A 208 1.17 -10.09 9.81
C GLY A 208 1.00 -9.39 8.45
N GLY A 209 1.70 -9.88 7.42
CA GLY A 209 1.60 -9.38 6.05
C GLY A 209 0.29 -9.75 5.32
N TYR A 210 -0.68 -10.35 5.99
CA TYR A 210 -1.99 -10.65 5.44
C TYR A 210 -2.89 -9.41 5.47
N VAL A 211 -3.60 -9.14 4.39
CA VAL A 211 -4.33 -7.87 4.20
C VAL A 211 -5.31 -7.55 5.33
N LYS A 212 -6.06 -8.55 5.80
CA LYS A 212 -7.02 -8.40 6.91
C LYS A 212 -6.34 -7.97 8.20
N GLU A 213 -5.22 -8.61 8.55
CA GLU A 213 -4.47 -8.32 9.77
C GLU A 213 -3.87 -6.91 9.71
N THR A 214 -3.30 -6.53 8.57
CA THR A 214 -2.79 -5.17 8.33
C THR A 214 -3.92 -4.14 8.45
N PHE A 215 -5.08 -4.39 7.85
CA PHE A 215 -6.23 -3.50 7.93
C PHE A 215 -6.70 -3.32 9.37
N GLN A 216 -6.82 -4.42 10.15
CA GLN A 216 -7.20 -4.37 11.56
C GLN A 216 -6.17 -3.64 12.44
N ALA A 217 -4.87 -3.77 12.13
CA ALA A 217 -3.81 -3.10 12.87
C ALA A 217 -3.73 -1.58 12.58
N ALA A 218 -4.26 -1.13 11.45
CA ALA A 218 -4.24 0.27 11.03
C ALA A 218 -5.32 1.13 11.71
N TRP A 219 -6.32 0.50 12.32
CA TRP A 219 -7.43 1.14 13.04
C TRP A 219 -7.24 1.04 14.55
#